data_41654aa7c473e42f59725a4928b23977
#
_entry.id   41654aa7c473e42f59725a4928b23977
#
_cell.length_a   1.000
_cell.length_b   1.000
_cell.length_c   1.000
_cell.angle_alpha   90.00
_cell.angle_beta   90.00
_cell.angle_gamma   90.00
#
_symmetry.space_group_name_H-M   'P 1'
#
loop_
_entity.id
_entity.type
_entity.pdbx_description
1 polymer ?
#
loop_
_entity_poly.entity_id
_entity_poly.type
_entity_poly.pdbx_seq_one_letter_code
_entity_poly.pdbx_strand_id
1 'polypeptide(L)'
;MSELILSLQVEDVTLARRGEQVTGTLHLTPHHLIFSHTPHVSEEALASGTPIRPRELWITYPIIAFCTLRTAPTVSRHPSSIRLRCRDFTFVCFYFSNENKARDVYDTLKQWTCKIGRVEKLYAFTYQPPPPEQGLDGWQLYDPRKEWHRQGVGREGSTANWRISAINADYSVWTMFCHFLPYAAY
;
A
#
# COMPACT_ATOMS: atom_id res chain seq x y z
N MET A 1 -5.47 17.13 -22.11
CA MET A 1 -5.83 15.82 -22.70
C MET A 1 -6.03 14.90 -21.52
N SER A 2 -7.29 14.53 -21.24
CA SER A 2 -7.61 13.58 -20.18
C SER A 2 -7.16 12.19 -20.64
N GLU A 3 -6.07 11.69 -20.07
CA GLU A 3 -5.75 10.28 -20.21
C GLU A 3 -6.92 9.48 -19.62
N LEU A 4 -7.61 8.76 -20.48
CA LEU A 4 -8.56 7.73 -20.08
C LEU A 4 -7.77 6.72 -19.23
N ILE A 5 -7.95 6.80 -17.93
CA ILE A 5 -7.43 5.81 -16.99
C ILE A 5 -8.19 4.52 -17.28
N LEU A 6 -7.62 3.68 -18.14
CA LEU A 6 -8.09 2.31 -18.38
C LEU A 6 -7.87 1.52 -17.09
N SER A 7 -8.88 1.52 -16.22
CA SER A 7 -8.91 0.64 -15.06
C SER A 7 -9.63 -0.66 -15.46
N LEU A 8 -8.92 -1.77 -15.44
CA LEU A 8 -9.54 -3.08 -15.56
C LEU A 8 -10.23 -3.42 -14.24
N GLN A 9 -11.52 -3.66 -14.28
CA GLN A 9 -12.33 -4.06 -13.13
C GLN A 9 -12.80 -5.51 -13.31
N VAL A 10 -12.61 -6.33 -12.28
CA VAL A 10 -13.05 -7.71 -12.24
C VAL A 10 -13.84 -7.95 -10.96
N GLU A 11 -15.11 -8.28 -11.12
CA GLU A 11 -16.03 -8.60 -10.03
C GLU A 11 -15.97 -10.10 -9.69
N ASP A 12 -16.51 -10.46 -8.52
CA ASP A 12 -16.59 -11.83 -8.02
C ASP A 12 -15.22 -12.49 -7.85
N VAL A 13 -14.25 -11.72 -7.42
CA VAL A 13 -12.92 -12.21 -7.06
C VAL A 13 -12.88 -12.53 -5.58
N THR A 14 -12.43 -13.73 -5.22
CA THR A 14 -12.23 -14.09 -3.80
C THR A 14 -10.78 -13.88 -3.40
N LEU A 15 -10.55 -13.00 -2.44
CA LEU A 15 -9.25 -12.78 -1.81
C LEU A 15 -9.09 -13.76 -0.65
N ALA A 16 -8.00 -14.54 -0.65
CA ALA A 16 -7.55 -15.30 0.53
C ALA A 16 -6.28 -14.64 1.11
N ARG A 17 -6.37 -14.30 2.39
CA ARG A 17 -5.28 -13.70 3.16
C ARG A 17 -5.37 -14.11 4.62
N ARG A 18 -4.26 -14.55 5.21
CA ARG A 18 -4.17 -14.93 6.65
C ARG A 18 -5.22 -15.92 7.12
N GLY A 19 -5.65 -16.85 6.24
CA GLY A 19 -6.69 -17.83 6.57
C GLY A 19 -8.13 -17.36 6.35
N GLU A 20 -8.34 -16.07 6.08
CA GLU A 20 -9.65 -15.52 5.75
C GLU A 20 -9.88 -15.49 4.24
N GLN A 21 -11.13 -15.64 3.83
CA GLN A 21 -11.55 -15.50 2.45
C GLN A 21 -12.70 -14.49 2.37
N VAL A 22 -12.56 -13.54 1.47
CA VAL A 22 -13.58 -12.51 1.25
C VAL A 22 -13.79 -12.31 -0.25
N THR A 23 -15.03 -12.19 -0.68
CA THR A 23 -15.38 -11.90 -2.07
C THR A 23 -15.56 -10.41 -2.28
N GLY A 24 -15.06 -9.92 -3.40
CA GLY A 24 -15.11 -8.50 -3.72
C GLY A 24 -14.74 -8.22 -5.16
N THR A 25 -14.34 -7.00 -5.42
CA THR A 25 -13.99 -6.49 -6.75
C THR A 25 -12.50 -6.13 -6.80
N LEU A 26 -11.84 -6.57 -7.85
CA LEU A 26 -10.44 -6.27 -8.13
C LEU A 26 -10.36 -5.17 -9.19
N HIS A 27 -9.62 -4.10 -8.88
CA HIS A 27 -9.37 -2.98 -9.78
C HIS A 27 -7.87 -2.92 -10.09
N LEU A 28 -7.53 -2.82 -11.35
CA LEU A 28 -6.17 -2.58 -11.82
C LEU A 28 -6.10 -1.15 -12.35
N THR A 29 -5.42 -0.28 -11.64
CA THR A 29 -5.11 1.07 -12.07
C THR A 29 -3.70 1.12 -12.69
N PRO A 30 -3.25 2.21 -13.29
CA PRO A 30 -1.88 2.31 -13.80
C PRO A 30 -0.77 2.09 -12.77
N HIS A 31 -1.08 2.28 -11.46
CA HIS A 31 -0.07 2.25 -10.40
C HIS A 31 -0.35 1.24 -9.29
N HIS A 32 -1.60 0.79 -9.14
CA HIS A 32 -2.02 -0.04 -8.02
C HIS A 32 -2.96 -1.15 -8.47
N LEU A 33 -2.84 -2.27 -7.80
CA LEU A 33 -3.89 -3.26 -7.70
C LEU A 33 -4.67 -2.96 -6.43
N ILE A 34 -5.98 -2.78 -6.57
CA ILE A 34 -6.88 -2.44 -5.46
C ILE A 34 -7.95 -3.53 -5.38
N PHE A 35 -8.08 -4.14 -4.22
CA PHE A 35 -9.17 -5.07 -3.95
C PHE A 35 -10.12 -4.44 -2.95
N SER A 36 -11.39 -4.29 -3.33
CA SER A 36 -12.43 -3.73 -2.47
C SER A 36 -13.49 -4.76 -2.15
N HIS A 37 -13.94 -4.81 -0.90
CA HIS A 37 -15.04 -5.65 -0.46
C HIS A 37 -15.87 -4.94 0.59
N THR A 38 -17.16 -5.22 0.63
CA THR A 38 -18.03 -4.76 1.69
C THR A 38 -17.96 -5.77 2.85
N PRO A 39 -17.55 -5.36 4.05
CA PRO A 39 -17.53 -6.27 5.20
C PRO A 39 -18.93 -6.76 5.52
N HIS A 40 -19.02 -8.01 5.96
CA HIS A 40 -20.29 -8.53 6.49
C HIS A 40 -20.63 -7.80 7.79
N VAL A 41 -21.75 -7.14 7.82
CA VAL A 41 -22.19 -6.33 8.96
C VAL A 41 -23.21 -7.12 9.75
N SER A 42 -23.05 -7.18 11.08
CA SER A 42 -24.06 -7.75 11.95
C SER A 42 -25.34 -6.91 11.93
N GLU A 43 -26.50 -7.53 12.16
CA GLU A 43 -27.79 -6.84 12.20
C GLU A 43 -27.83 -5.67 13.18
N GLU A 44 -27.06 -5.78 14.28
CA GLU A 44 -26.92 -4.71 15.30
C GLU A 44 -26.24 -3.46 14.75
N ALA A 45 -25.25 -3.62 13.86
CA ALA A 45 -24.55 -2.48 13.24
C ALA A 45 -25.39 -1.83 12.12
N LEU A 46 -26.24 -2.58 11.45
CA LEU A 46 -27.24 -2.06 10.50
C LEU A 46 -28.28 -1.19 11.22
N ALA A 47 -28.69 -1.57 12.42
CA ALA A 47 -29.65 -0.82 13.23
C ALA A 47 -29.09 0.53 13.72
N SER A 48 -27.80 0.68 13.83
CA SER A 48 -27.15 1.94 14.28
C SER A 48 -27.07 3.03 13.20
N GLY A 49 -27.45 2.74 11.94
CA GLY A 49 -27.44 3.71 10.83
C GLY A 49 -26.03 4.18 10.41
N THR A 50 -24.97 3.51 10.87
CA THR A 50 -23.60 3.88 10.51
C THR A 50 -23.32 3.50 9.05
N PRO A 51 -22.82 4.41 8.21
CA PRO A 51 -22.53 4.09 6.82
C PRO A 51 -21.45 3.02 6.73
N ILE A 52 -21.78 1.91 6.07
CA ILE A 52 -20.84 0.81 5.82
C ILE A 52 -19.83 1.28 4.77
N ARG A 53 -18.56 1.42 5.17
CA ARG A 53 -17.50 1.74 4.24
C ARG A 53 -16.87 0.46 3.71
N PRO A 54 -16.65 0.33 2.38
CA PRO A 54 -15.92 -0.78 1.83
C PRO A 54 -14.50 -0.80 2.42
N ARG A 55 -13.99 -2.00 2.66
CA ARG A 55 -12.59 -2.20 3.02
C ARG A 55 -11.79 -2.42 1.75
N GLU A 56 -10.63 -1.81 1.69
CA GLU A 56 -9.77 -1.86 0.52
C GLU A 56 -8.38 -2.39 0.89
N LEU A 57 -7.83 -3.20 0.01
CA LEU A 57 -6.44 -3.64 0.04
C LEU A 57 -5.75 -3.03 -1.18
N TRP A 58 -4.78 -2.17 -0.92
CA TRP A 58 -3.98 -1.51 -1.95
C TRP A 58 -2.60 -2.15 -2.05
N ILE A 59 -2.21 -2.54 -3.25
CA ILE A 59 -0.89 -3.10 -3.54
C ILE A 59 -0.31 -2.33 -4.71
N THR A 60 0.81 -1.64 -4.50
CA THR A 60 1.55 -0.98 -5.57
C THR A 60 2.30 -2.01 -6.40
N TYR A 61 2.37 -1.84 -7.71
CA TYR A 61 3.06 -2.81 -8.59
C TYR A 61 4.54 -3.02 -8.24
N PRO A 62 5.33 -1.99 -7.88
CA PRO A 62 6.74 -2.17 -7.53
C PRO A 62 7.01 -3.06 -6.32
N ILE A 63 6.03 -3.18 -5.42
CA ILE A 63 6.19 -4.01 -4.22
C ILE A 63 6.02 -5.51 -4.53
N ILE A 64 5.37 -5.85 -5.66
CA ILE A 64 5.13 -7.24 -6.05
C ILE A 64 6.45 -7.87 -6.51
N ALA A 65 6.95 -8.82 -5.74
CA ALA A 65 8.17 -9.56 -6.08
C ALA A 65 7.88 -10.73 -7.03
N PHE A 66 6.79 -11.46 -6.80
CA PHE A 66 6.39 -12.61 -7.60
C PHE A 66 4.88 -12.64 -7.81
N CYS A 67 4.50 -12.94 -9.04
CA CYS A 67 3.12 -13.17 -9.46
C CYS A 67 3.06 -14.53 -10.14
N THR A 68 2.18 -15.40 -9.69
CA THR A 68 2.04 -16.76 -10.21
C THR A 68 0.58 -17.06 -10.52
N LEU A 69 0.29 -17.46 -11.75
CA LEU A 69 -1.02 -17.96 -12.16
C LEU A 69 -1.05 -19.48 -11.99
N ARG A 70 -2.11 -19.98 -11.37
CA ARG A 70 -2.50 -21.40 -11.41
C ARG A 70 -3.85 -21.49 -12.11
N THR A 71 -3.86 -22.11 -13.25
CA THR A 71 -5.09 -22.43 -13.97
C THR A 71 -5.78 -23.63 -13.35
N ALA A 72 -7.11 -23.62 -13.40
CA ALA A 72 -7.88 -24.78 -12.98
C ALA A 72 -7.62 -25.95 -13.95
N PRO A 73 -7.28 -27.14 -13.47
CA PRO A 73 -7.27 -28.31 -14.33
C PRO A 73 -8.68 -28.54 -14.87
N THR A 74 -8.80 -28.94 -16.14
CA THR A 74 -10.09 -29.12 -16.86
C THR A 74 -11.06 -30.08 -16.17
N VAL A 75 -10.57 -30.89 -15.25
CA VAL A 75 -11.33 -31.93 -14.53
C VAL A 75 -11.61 -31.55 -13.07
N SER A 76 -10.98 -30.48 -12.53
CA SER A 76 -11.14 -30.12 -11.13
C SER A 76 -12.02 -28.89 -10.94
N ARG A 77 -12.86 -28.93 -9.90
CA ARG A 77 -13.70 -27.81 -9.48
C ARG A 77 -12.92 -26.67 -8.78
N HIS A 78 -11.59 -26.71 -8.83
CA HIS A 78 -10.79 -25.67 -8.20
C HIS A 78 -10.71 -24.42 -9.08
N PRO A 79 -11.03 -23.24 -8.56
CA PRO A 79 -10.98 -22.00 -9.34
C PRO A 79 -9.54 -21.66 -9.71
N SER A 80 -9.38 -20.95 -10.84
CA SER A 80 -8.11 -20.37 -11.23
C SER A 80 -7.65 -19.36 -10.18
N SER A 81 -6.36 -19.32 -9.89
CA SER A 81 -5.85 -18.43 -8.84
C SER A 81 -4.58 -17.69 -9.23
N ILE A 82 -4.49 -16.44 -8.79
CA ILE A 82 -3.29 -15.62 -8.88
C ILE A 82 -2.72 -15.45 -7.48
N ARG A 83 -1.46 -15.84 -7.29
CA ARG A 83 -0.74 -15.66 -6.03
C ARG A 83 0.27 -14.55 -6.17
N LEU A 84 0.23 -13.60 -5.24
CA LEU A 84 1.18 -12.52 -5.15
C LEU A 84 2.02 -12.69 -3.88
N ARG A 85 3.33 -12.52 -4.05
CA ARG A 85 4.28 -12.35 -2.96
C ARG A 85 4.93 -11.00 -3.08
N CYS A 86 4.70 -10.16 -2.10
CA CYS A 86 5.22 -8.80 -2.05
C CYS A 86 6.52 -8.73 -1.23
N ARG A 87 7.28 -7.66 -1.44
CA ARG A 87 8.57 -7.40 -0.76
C ARG A 87 8.41 -7.00 0.70
N ASP A 88 7.22 -6.56 1.09
CA ASP A 88 6.80 -6.20 2.45
C ASP A 88 6.24 -7.39 3.24
N PHE A 89 6.54 -8.62 2.81
CA PHE A 89 6.01 -9.85 3.39
C PHE A 89 4.48 -10.02 3.28
N THR A 90 3.83 -9.25 2.42
CA THR A 90 2.42 -9.47 2.10
C THR A 90 2.28 -10.66 1.13
N PHE A 91 1.44 -11.64 1.52
CA PHE A 91 1.06 -12.78 0.70
C PHE A 91 -0.44 -12.77 0.51
N VAL A 92 -0.87 -12.79 -0.73
CA VAL A 92 -2.30 -12.83 -1.07
C VAL A 92 -2.55 -13.80 -2.22
N CYS A 93 -3.74 -14.39 -2.21
CA CYS A 93 -4.21 -15.25 -3.28
C CYS A 93 -5.58 -14.78 -3.74
N PHE A 94 -5.72 -14.50 -5.02
CA PHE A 94 -7.00 -14.17 -5.64
C PHE A 94 -7.51 -15.36 -6.41
N TYR A 95 -8.74 -15.78 -6.15
CA TYR A 95 -9.44 -16.82 -6.86
C TYR A 95 -10.47 -16.22 -7.81
N PHE A 96 -10.52 -16.76 -9.01
CA PHE A 96 -11.38 -16.30 -10.10
C PHE A 96 -12.31 -17.41 -10.53
N SER A 97 -13.58 -17.12 -10.68
CA SER A 97 -14.58 -18.04 -11.23
C SER A 97 -14.37 -18.29 -12.73
N ASN A 98 -13.77 -17.33 -13.45
CA ASN A 98 -13.52 -17.38 -14.89
C ASN A 98 -12.00 -17.36 -15.15
N GLU A 99 -11.51 -18.39 -15.87
CA GLU A 99 -10.10 -18.53 -16.21
C GLU A 99 -9.60 -17.42 -17.13
N ASN A 100 -10.41 -16.98 -18.10
CA ASN A 100 -10.00 -15.92 -19.02
C ASN A 100 -9.75 -14.62 -18.26
N LYS A 101 -10.66 -14.25 -17.34
CA LYS A 101 -10.47 -13.09 -16.46
C LYS A 101 -9.19 -13.21 -15.62
N ALA A 102 -8.91 -14.40 -15.08
CA ALA A 102 -7.68 -14.63 -14.34
C ALA A 102 -6.42 -14.44 -15.21
N ARG A 103 -6.47 -14.91 -16.46
CA ARG A 103 -5.37 -14.77 -17.41
C ARG A 103 -5.14 -13.31 -17.79
N ASP A 104 -6.20 -12.57 -18.12
CA ASP A 104 -6.11 -11.14 -18.46
C ASP A 104 -5.52 -10.32 -17.31
N VAL A 105 -5.97 -10.56 -16.07
CA VAL A 105 -5.41 -9.94 -14.87
C VAL A 105 -3.94 -10.31 -14.69
N TYR A 106 -3.60 -11.59 -14.87
CA TYR A 106 -2.22 -12.04 -14.71
C TYR A 106 -1.28 -11.41 -15.73
N ASP A 107 -1.68 -11.36 -17.00
CA ASP A 107 -0.87 -10.79 -18.07
C ASP A 107 -0.66 -9.29 -17.86
N THR A 108 -1.71 -8.58 -17.43
CA THR A 108 -1.63 -7.16 -17.05
C THR A 108 -0.68 -6.95 -15.88
N LEU A 109 -0.82 -7.75 -14.81
CA LEU A 109 0.08 -7.68 -13.66
C LEU A 109 1.53 -7.96 -14.06
N LYS A 110 1.76 -8.99 -14.88
CA LYS A 110 3.10 -9.35 -15.33
C LYS A 110 3.75 -8.28 -16.20
N GLN A 111 2.95 -7.55 -16.96
CA GLN A 111 3.44 -6.42 -17.75
C GLN A 111 3.91 -5.26 -16.88
N TRP A 112 3.22 -4.99 -15.76
CA TRP A 112 3.48 -3.83 -14.90
C TRP A 112 4.32 -4.16 -13.65
N THR A 113 4.42 -5.44 -13.29
CA THR A 113 5.26 -5.90 -12.19
C THR A 113 6.58 -6.48 -12.70
N CYS A 114 7.55 -6.64 -11.82
CA CYS A 114 8.81 -7.35 -12.09
C CYS A 114 9.70 -6.76 -13.20
N LYS A 115 9.30 -5.70 -13.86
CA LYS A 115 10.03 -5.08 -14.99
C LYS A 115 10.59 -3.70 -14.68
N ILE A 116 10.72 -3.35 -13.40
CA ILE A 116 11.38 -2.09 -13.03
C ILE A 116 12.88 -2.28 -13.28
N GLY A 117 13.28 -2.09 -14.53
CA GLY A 117 14.68 -2.12 -14.91
C GLY A 117 15.45 -0.88 -14.48
N ARG A 118 14.75 0.20 -14.13
CA ARG A 118 15.35 1.48 -13.72
C ARG A 118 14.49 2.13 -12.65
N VAL A 119 15.13 2.65 -11.61
CA VAL A 119 14.48 3.33 -10.49
C VAL A 119 13.71 4.58 -10.96
N GLU A 120 14.20 5.25 -12.01
CA GLU A 120 13.60 6.45 -12.59
C GLU A 120 12.21 6.20 -13.21
N LYS A 121 11.86 4.93 -13.45
CA LYS A 121 10.52 4.54 -13.93
C LYS A 121 9.48 4.39 -12.79
N LEU A 122 9.88 4.51 -11.55
CA LEU A 122 8.95 4.56 -10.43
C LEU A 122 8.11 5.83 -10.51
N TYR A 123 6.85 5.73 -10.14
CA TYR A 123 5.92 6.86 -10.12
C TYR A 123 6.46 8.07 -9.34
N ALA A 124 7.16 7.83 -8.24
CA ALA A 124 7.76 8.89 -7.44
C ALA A 124 8.72 9.80 -8.25
N PHE A 125 9.35 9.28 -9.29
CA PHE A 125 10.26 10.06 -10.16
C PHE A 125 9.55 10.72 -11.34
N THR A 126 8.33 10.29 -11.65
CA THR A 126 7.52 10.88 -12.73
C THR A 126 6.45 11.84 -12.21
N TYR A 127 6.23 11.84 -10.90
CA TYR A 127 5.27 12.74 -10.26
C TYR A 127 5.70 14.20 -10.44
N GLN A 128 4.79 15.00 -10.97
CA GLN A 128 4.94 16.44 -11.04
C GLN A 128 3.91 17.05 -10.09
N PRO A 129 4.36 17.79 -9.06
CA PRO A 129 3.43 18.44 -8.16
C PRO A 129 2.60 19.50 -8.89
N PRO A 130 1.36 19.75 -8.48
CA PRO A 130 0.55 20.83 -9.04
C PRO A 130 1.22 22.18 -8.82
N PRO A 131 0.91 23.19 -9.66
CA PRO A 131 1.59 24.49 -9.64
C PRO A 131 1.78 25.16 -8.26
N PRO A 132 0.82 25.08 -7.32
CA PRO A 132 0.99 25.64 -5.99
C PRO A 132 2.10 24.97 -5.17
N GLU A 133 2.43 23.72 -5.49
CA GLU A 133 3.39 22.90 -4.74
C GLU A 133 4.76 22.82 -5.42
N GLN A 134 4.89 23.28 -6.67
CA GLN A 134 6.13 23.17 -7.45
C GLN A 134 7.33 23.93 -6.86
N GLY A 135 7.10 24.90 -5.99
CA GLY A 135 8.16 25.67 -5.32
C GLY A 135 8.46 25.21 -3.90
N LEU A 136 7.79 24.19 -3.41
CA LEU A 136 7.98 23.71 -2.03
C LEU A 136 9.10 22.69 -1.98
N ASP A 137 10.14 22.97 -1.22
CA ASP A 137 11.12 21.97 -0.83
C ASP A 137 10.51 21.08 0.25
N GLY A 138 10.32 19.80 -0.05
CA GLY A 138 9.76 18.83 0.89
C GLY A 138 10.53 18.73 2.21
N TRP A 139 11.83 19.01 2.21
CA TRP A 139 12.65 19.03 3.40
C TRP A 139 12.38 20.25 4.30
N GLN A 140 11.89 21.37 3.72
CA GLN A 140 11.51 22.56 4.48
C GLN A 140 10.13 22.45 5.12
N LEU A 141 9.26 21.54 4.59
CA LEU A 141 7.92 21.32 5.12
C LEU A 141 7.94 20.58 6.48
N TYR A 142 8.96 19.79 6.72
CA TYR A 142 9.06 18.97 7.92
C TYR A 142 10.11 19.54 8.89
N ASP A 143 9.66 20.03 10.02
CA ASP A 143 10.48 20.44 11.15
C ASP A 143 10.32 19.41 12.28
N PRO A 144 11.31 18.53 12.51
CA PRO A 144 11.22 17.53 13.57
C PRO A 144 10.96 18.12 14.95
N ARG A 145 11.55 19.27 15.27
CA ARG A 145 11.39 19.91 16.59
C ARG A 145 9.98 20.41 16.80
N LYS A 146 9.37 21.01 15.79
CA LYS A 146 7.96 21.44 15.85
C LYS A 146 7.04 20.24 16.01
N GLU A 147 7.30 19.15 15.30
CA GLU A 147 6.50 17.95 15.41
C GLU A 147 6.59 17.30 16.80
N TRP A 148 7.78 17.26 17.39
CA TRP A 148 7.93 16.75 18.76
C TRP A 148 7.23 17.63 19.79
N HIS A 149 7.33 18.95 19.66
CA HIS A 149 6.58 19.86 20.51
C HIS A 149 5.06 19.69 20.34
N ARG A 150 4.59 19.43 19.11
CA ARG A 150 3.19 19.11 18.85
C ARG A 150 2.76 17.83 19.58
N GLN A 151 3.63 16.83 19.61
CA GLN A 151 3.40 15.57 20.34
C GLN A 151 3.58 15.70 21.87
N GLY A 152 3.95 16.86 22.36
CA GLY A 152 4.10 17.13 23.79
C GLY A 152 5.49 16.87 24.36
N VAL A 153 6.48 16.51 23.54
CA VAL A 153 7.87 16.30 23.98
C VAL A 153 8.49 17.65 24.41
N GLY A 154 9.06 17.69 25.60
CA GLY A 154 9.71 18.90 26.13
C GLY A 154 8.74 19.93 26.75
N ARG A 155 7.47 19.60 26.93
CA ARG A 155 6.54 20.42 27.73
C ARG A 155 6.72 20.11 29.21
N GLU A 156 6.78 21.16 30.04
CA GLU A 156 6.80 20.99 31.48
C GLU A 156 5.55 20.18 31.92
N GLY A 157 5.78 19.12 32.69
CA GLY A 157 4.76 18.32 33.34
C GLY A 157 4.22 17.10 32.59
N SER A 158 4.39 16.98 31.26
CA SER A 158 3.78 15.85 30.52
C SER A 158 4.72 14.77 30.05
N THR A 159 6.01 15.08 29.85
CA THR A 159 7.02 14.16 29.30
C THR A 159 8.39 14.38 29.92
N ALA A 160 8.43 14.46 31.28
CA ALA A 160 9.65 14.71 32.05
C ALA A 160 10.81 13.75 31.72
N ASN A 161 10.49 12.58 31.17
CA ASN A 161 11.46 11.54 30.81
C ASN A 161 12.03 11.69 29.39
N TRP A 162 11.60 12.67 28.61
CA TRP A 162 12.05 12.85 27.23
C TRP A 162 12.72 14.21 27.07
N ARG A 163 13.90 14.20 26.48
CA ARG A 163 14.59 15.44 26.06
C ARG A 163 14.97 15.35 24.59
N ILE A 164 14.90 16.48 23.91
CA ILE A 164 15.36 16.59 22.53
C ILE A 164 16.88 16.80 22.56
N SER A 165 17.64 15.87 22.01
CA SER A 165 19.09 15.99 21.84
C SER A 165 19.42 16.79 20.59
N ALA A 166 20.44 17.63 20.66
CA ALA A 166 21.01 18.32 19.51
C ALA A 166 22.17 17.54 18.87
N ILE A 167 22.49 16.34 19.34
CA ILE A 167 23.50 15.47 18.73
C ILE A 167 23.04 15.16 17.30
N ASN A 168 23.89 15.44 16.34
CA ASN A 168 23.61 15.26 14.92
C ASN A 168 22.39 16.06 14.38
N ALA A 169 22.13 17.26 14.94
CA ALA A 169 21.00 18.10 14.52
C ALA A 169 21.08 18.53 13.03
N ASP A 170 22.26 18.57 12.48
CA ASP A 170 22.62 18.93 11.10
C ASP A 170 23.05 17.73 10.27
N TYR A 171 22.84 16.51 10.78
CA TYR A 171 23.21 15.25 10.11
C TYR A 171 24.71 15.18 9.74
N SER A 172 25.56 15.92 10.43
CA SER A 172 27.00 16.00 10.14
C SER A 172 27.82 14.83 10.69
N VAL A 173 27.24 14.03 11.58
CA VAL A 173 27.92 12.87 12.19
C VAL A 173 27.66 11.63 11.36
N TRP A 174 28.69 11.17 10.67
CA TRP A 174 28.70 9.90 9.94
C TRP A 174 28.89 8.74 10.91
N THR A 175 27.81 8.22 11.47
CA THR A 175 27.86 6.95 12.20
C THR A 175 26.85 5.99 11.58
N MET A 176 27.32 4.81 11.22
CA MET A 176 26.54 3.72 10.63
C MET A 176 25.37 3.26 11.51
N PHE A 177 25.30 3.76 12.75
CA PHE A 177 24.28 3.41 13.75
C PHE A 177 23.24 4.51 14.02
N CYS A 178 23.37 5.69 13.42
CA CYS A 178 22.48 6.83 13.71
C CYS A 178 21.12 6.77 13.04
N HIS A 179 20.81 5.74 12.26
CA HIS A 179 19.49 5.63 11.64
C HIS A 179 18.37 5.22 12.60
N PHE A 180 18.69 4.85 13.83
CA PHE A 180 17.69 4.32 14.77
C PHE A 180 17.61 4.99 16.13
N LEU A 181 18.49 5.92 16.48
CA LEU A 181 18.48 6.54 17.81
C LEU A 181 18.77 8.05 17.77
N PRO A 182 17.85 8.90 17.35
CA PRO A 182 17.93 10.30 17.70
C PRO A 182 17.59 10.57 19.17
N TYR A 183 17.12 9.54 19.93
CA TYR A 183 16.62 9.75 21.30
C TYR A 183 17.04 8.62 22.23
N ALA A 184 17.88 8.95 23.19
CA ALA A 184 18.04 8.15 24.38
C ALA A 184 16.95 8.57 25.38
N ALA A 185 16.05 7.67 25.69
CA ALA A 185 15.24 7.77 26.89
C ALA A 185 16.16 7.47 28.09
N TYR A 186 16.25 8.37 29.05
CA TYR A 186 16.85 8.14 30.34
C TYR A 186 15.79 8.27 31.41
#